data_70fa21bcc5b10e451a96609749cd1137
#
_entry.id   70fa21bcc5b10e451a96609749cd1137
#
_cell.length_a   1.000
_cell.length_b   1.000
_cell.length_c   1.000
_cell.angle_alpha   90.00
_cell.angle_beta   90.00
_cell.angle_gamma   90.00
#
_symmetry.space_group_name_H-M   'P 1'
#
loop_
_entity.id
_entity.type
_entity.pdbx_description
1 polymer ?
#
loop_
_entity_poly.entity_id
_entity_poly.type
_entity_poly.pdbx_seq_one_letter_code
_entity_poly.pdbx_strand_id
1 'polypeptide(L)'
;FKSASSEIRNPDGTIVFSAADIEVPEQYSQVATDIISQKYFRKAGVATRLKKIEENGIPSWLWRSKPDIEALNLLPKDERYIGETSAKQVFHRLAGTWTYWGWKGGYFSSENDAKIYYEEMSVMLARQMAAPNSPQWFNTGLHWAYGIDGPSQGLSLIHISEPTRPRII
;
A
#
# COMPACT_ATOMS: atom_id res chain seq x y z
N PHE A 1 -4.31 17.01 -0.82
CA PHE A 1 -3.03 16.41 -1.23
C PHE A 1 -2.24 17.42 -2.05
N LYS A 2 -0.91 17.34 -1.98
CA LYS A 2 0.04 18.18 -2.70
C LYS A 2 1.08 17.32 -3.43
N SER A 3 1.63 17.86 -4.52
CA SER A 3 2.86 17.31 -5.11
C SER A 3 4.04 17.66 -4.23
N ALA A 4 4.95 16.72 -4.09
CA ALA A 4 6.16 16.85 -3.28
C ALA A 4 7.32 16.09 -3.91
N SER A 5 8.52 16.33 -3.43
CA SER A 5 9.72 15.58 -3.79
C SER A 5 10.46 15.12 -2.54
N SER A 6 11.21 14.04 -2.68
CA SER A 6 12.07 13.51 -1.64
C SER A 6 13.41 13.08 -2.25
N GLU A 7 14.50 13.44 -1.61
CA GLU A 7 15.85 13.13 -2.10
C GLU A 7 16.77 12.79 -0.92
N ILE A 8 17.59 11.75 -1.11
CA ILE A 8 18.70 11.44 -0.19
C ILE A 8 20.00 11.62 -0.94
N ARG A 9 20.90 12.40 -0.36
CA ARG A 9 22.26 12.57 -0.84
C ARG A 9 23.27 12.04 0.17
N ASN A 10 24.33 11.43 -0.33
CA ASN A 10 25.51 11.12 0.47
C ASN A 10 26.28 12.41 0.83
N PRO A 11 27.19 12.37 1.82
CA PRO A 11 28.05 13.50 2.14
C PRO A 11 28.90 14.03 0.97
N ASP A 12 29.19 13.17 0.00
CA ASP A 12 29.91 13.52 -1.24
C ASP A 12 29.02 14.18 -2.32
N GLY A 13 27.72 14.37 -2.02
CA GLY A 13 26.75 14.97 -2.92
C GLY A 13 26.08 14.01 -3.89
N THR A 14 26.46 12.74 -3.92
CA THR A 14 25.81 11.74 -4.78
C THR A 14 24.39 11.45 -4.33
N ILE A 15 23.44 11.36 -5.29
CA ILE A 15 22.04 11.06 -5.01
C ILE A 15 21.89 9.55 -4.84
N VAL A 16 21.43 9.14 -3.65
CA VAL A 16 21.14 7.73 -3.32
C VAL A 16 19.68 7.39 -3.63
N PHE A 17 18.79 8.35 -3.43
CA PHE A 17 17.37 8.21 -3.68
C PHE A 17 16.82 9.54 -4.18
N SER A 18 15.99 9.50 -5.20
CA SER A 18 15.23 10.65 -5.67
C SER A 18 13.83 10.18 -6.07
N ALA A 19 12.83 10.87 -5.57
CA ALA A 19 11.44 10.73 -5.99
C ALA A 19 10.88 12.13 -6.22
N ALA A 20 10.64 12.47 -7.47
CA ALA A 20 9.95 13.68 -7.88
C ALA A 20 8.47 13.38 -8.11
N ASP A 21 7.63 14.41 -8.04
CA ASP A 21 6.21 14.37 -8.37
C ASP A 21 5.41 13.29 -7.61
N ILE A 22 5.76 13.07 -6.35
CA ILE A 22 4.99 12.21 -5.46
C ILE A 22 3.83 12.99 -4.84
N GLU A 23 2.72 12.29 -4.59
CA GLU A 23 1.55 12.89 -3.98
C GLU A 23 1.43 12.49 -2.51
N VAL A 24 1.35 13.49 -1.62
CA VAL A 24 1.21 13.29 -0.17
C VAL A 24 0.10 14.19 0.41
N PRO A 25 -0.43 13.89 1.61
CA PRO A 25 -1.36 14.80 2.28
C PRO A 25 -0.75 16.19 2.45
N GLU A 26 -1.57 17.22 2.30
CA GLU A 26 -1.12 18.61 2.29
C GLU A 26 -0.37 19.03 3.55
N GLN A 27 -0.82 18.52 4.71
CA GLN A 27 -0.24 18.81 6.02
C GLN A 27 1.10 18.09 6.31
N TYR A 28 1.55 17.17 5.43
CA TYR A 28 2.79 16.44 5.68
C TYR A 28 3.98 17.39 5.67
N SER A 29 4.80 17.30 6.72
CA SER A 29 6.12 17.91 6.75
C SER A 29 7.06 17.24 5.74
N GLN A 30 8.20 17.85 5.45
CA GLN A 30 9.23 17.23 4.60
C GLN A 30 9.70 15.89 5.20
N VAL A 31 9.87 15.81 6.52
CA VAL A 31 10.26 14.58 7.22
C VAL A 31 9.20 13.48 7.03
N ALA A 32 7.92 13.79 7.18
CA ALA A 32 6.85 12.81 6.94
C ALA A 32 6.81 12.36 5.47
N THR A 33 7.02 13.29 4.54
CA THR A 33 7.11 13.04 3.09
C THR A 33 8.29 12.11 2.78
N ASP A 34 9.45 12.37 3.35
CA ASP A 34 10.65 11.55 3.17
C ASP A 34 10.45 10.13 3.71
N ILE A 35 9.88 10.01 4.91
CA ILE A 35 9.63 8.70 5.52
C ILE A 35 8.69 7.86 4.67
N ILE A 36 7.53 8.41 4.25
CA ILE A 36 6.56 7.63 3.49
C ILE A 36 7.10 7.24 2.12
N SER A 37 7.76 8.17 1.42
CA SER A 37 8.26 7.94 0.07
C SER A 37 9.49 7.03 0.05
N GLN A 38 10.42 7.21 0.97
CA GLN A 38 11.68 6.47 0.99
C GLN A 38 11.53 5.06 1.58
N LYS A 39 10.68 4.92 2.62
CA LYS A 39 10.56 3.67 3.36
C LYS A 39 9.32 2.86 2.99
N TYR A 40 8.18 3.51 2.79
CA TYR A 40 6.88 2.82 2.76
C TYR A 40 6.28 2.68 1.37
N PHE A 41 6.61 3.54 0.42
CA PHE A 41 6.21 3.32 -0.97
C PHE A 41 6.83 2.04 -1.52
N ARG A 42 6.03 1.21 -2.17
CA ARG A 42 6.53 0.09 -2.96
C ARG A 42 7.35 0.63 -4.13
N LYS A 43 8.61 0.20 -4.24
CA LYS A 43 9.56 0.80 -5.19
C LYS A 43 9.42 0.28 -6.61
N ALA A 44 8.90 -0.93 -6.80
CA ALA A 44 8.79 -1.56 -8.11
C ALA A 44 7.71 -2.65 -8.12
N GLY A 45 7.34 -3.09 -9.30
CA GLY A 45 6.44 -4.22 -9.50
C GLY A 45 4.95 -3.89 -9.38
N VAL A 46 4.58 -2.61 -9.28
CA VAL A 46 3.19 -2.16 -9.33
C VAL A 46 2.78 -2.01 -10.78
N ALA A 47 1.84 -2.82 -11.23
CA ALA A 47 1.33 -2.75 -12.58
C ALA A 47 0.58 -1.43 -12.84
N THR A 48 0.87 -0.77 -13.95
CA THR A 48 0.21 0.49 -14.35
C THR A 48 -1.20 0.29 -14.88
N ARG A 49 -1.57 -0.95 -15.19
CA ARG A 49 -2.92 -1.35 -15.57
C ARG A 49 -3.35 -2.52 -14.72
N LEU A 50 -4.46 -2.35 -14.02
CA LEU A 50 -5.03 -3.32 -13.09
C LEU A 50 -6.45 -3.64 -13.51
N LYS A 51 -6.87 -4.88 -13.28
CA LYS A 51 -8.26 -5.29 -13.39
C LYS A 51 -8.75 -5.95 -12.11
N LYS A 52 -10.03 -5.74 -11.81
CA LYS A 52 -10.68 -6.37 -10.66
C LYS A 52 -10.91 -7.85 -10.92
N ILE A 53 -10.82 -8.64 -9.86
CA ILE A 53 -11.16 -10.06 -9.84
C ILE A 53 -12.50 -10.17 -9.15
N GLU A 54 -13.53 -10.57 -9.89
CA GLU A 54 -14.84 -10.85 -9.32
C GLU A 54 -14.73 -11.93 -8.25
N GLU A 55 -15.31 -11.65 -7.08
CA GLU A 55 -15.34 -12.59 -5.95
C GLU A 55 -16.75 -12.62 -5.37
N ASN A 56 -17.35 -13.81 -5.39
CA ASN A 56 -18.73 -13.99 -4.91
C ASN A 56 -18.82 -13.65 -3.40
N GLY A 57 -19.89 -12.95 -3.03
CA GLY A 57 -20.11 -12.52 -1.64
C GLY A 57 -19.27 -11.32 -1.18
N ILE A 58 -18.46 -10.76 -2.05
CA ILE A 58 -17.67 -9.54 -1.77
C ILE A 58 -18.24 -8.39 -2.61
N PRO A 59 -18.50 -7.21 -2.01
CA PRO A 59 -18.87 -6.01 -2.77
C PRO A 59 -17.85 -5.66 -3.83
N SER A 60 -18.28 -5.23 -5.00
CA SER A 60 -17.40 -5.01 -6.16
C SER A 60 -16.27 -4.01 -5.91
N TRP A 61 -16.52 -3.00 -5.09
CA TRP A 61 -15.49 -2.00 -4.71
C TRP A 61 -14.37 -2.60 -3.85
N LEU A 62 -14.63 -3.72 -3.13
CA LEU A 62 -13.65 -4.47 -2.33
C LEU A 62 -12.98 -5.61 -3.08
N TRP A 63 -13.34 -5.88 -4.31
CA TRP A 63 -12.69 -6.92 -5.09
C TRP A 63 -11.19 -6.67 -5.20
N ARG A 64 -10.42 -7.75 -5.09
CA ARG A 64 -8.97 -7.71 -5.31
C ARG A 64 -8.66 -7.27 -6.74
N SER A 65 -7.48 -6.74 -6.92
CA SER A 65 -6.97 -6.38 -8.25
C SER A 65 -5.80 -7.26 -8.65
N LYS A 66 -5.61 -7.44 -9.94
CA LYS A 66 -4.42 -8.08 -10.53
C LYS A 66 -3.96 -7.30 -11.75
N PRO A 67 -2.70 -7.51 -12.20
CA PRO A 67 -2.24 -6.94 -13.45
C PRO A 67 -3.15 -7.32 -14.62
N ASP A 68 -3.55 -6.34 -15.40
CA ASP A 68 -4.24 -6.54 -16.68
C ASP A 68 -3.19 -6.77 -17.77
N ILE A 69 -2.84 -8.03 -17.99
CA ILE A 69 -1.76 -8.42 -18.93
C ILE A 69 -2.06 -7.96 -20.36
N GLU A 70 -3.31 -8.01 -20.77
CA GLU A 70 -3.70 -7.58 -22.13
C GLU A 70 -3.45 -6.08 -22.30
N ALA A 71 -3.93 -5.26 -21.37
CA ALA A 71 -3.71 -3.82 -21.38
C ALA A 71 -2.22 -3.45 -21.20
N LEU A 72 -1.49 -4.18 -20.37
CA LEU A 72 -0.05 -3.96 -20.16
C LEU A 72 0.77 -4.27 -21.42
N ASN A 73 0.38 -5.28 -22.20
CA ASN A 73 1.08 -5.64 -23.42
C ASN A 73 0.98 -4.58 -24.53
N LEU A 74 0.02 -3.68 -24.44
CA LEU A 74 -0.11 -2.52 -25.33
C LEU A 74 0.87 -1.38 -24.97
N LEU A 75 1.49 -1.43 -23.82
CA LEU A 75 2.44 -0.41 -23.36
C LEU A 75 3.90 -0.83 -23.62
N PRO A 76 4.82 0.14 -23.77
CA PRO A 76 6.25 -0.12 -23.74
C PRO A 76 6.64 -0.88 -22.45
N LYS A 77 7.69 -1.68 -22.51
CA LYS A 77 8.08 -2.55 -21.39
C LYS A 77 8.42 -1.78 -20.10
N ASP A 78 9.03 -0.62 -20.25
CA ASP A 78 9.44 0.29 -19.18
C ASP A 78 8.26 1.04 -18.52
N GLU A 79 7.11 1.09 -19.19
CA GLU A 79 5.90 1.72 -18.67
C GLU A 79 4.90 0.74 -18.02
N ARG A 80 5.19 -0.56 -18.04
CA ARG A 80 4.26 -1.60 -17.55
C ARG A 80 4.20 -1.69 -16.04
N TYR A 81 5.35 -1.55 -15.39
CA TYR A 81 5.48 -1.71 -13.95
C TYR A 81 6.31 -0.56 -13.38
N ILE A 82 5.78 0.07 -12.35
CA ILE A 82 6.39 1.21 -11.66
C ILE A 82 6.40 0.98 -10.16
N GLY A 83 6.83 1.97 -9.40
CA GLY A 83 6.60 2.04 -7.96
C GLY A 83 5.32 2.79 -7.60
N GLU A 84 4.98 2.80 -6.33
CA GLU A 84 3.97 3.72 -5.81
C GLU A 84 4.46 5.16 -5.89
N THR A 85 3.58 6.08 -6.28
CA THR A 85 3.88 7.51 -6.45
C THR A 85 2.99 8.40 -5.60
N SER A 86 1.97 7.82 -4.98
CA SER A 86 1.02 8.55 -4.14
C SER A 86 0.79 7.86 -2.80
N ALA A 87 0.78 8.65 -1.74
CA ALA A 87 0.38 8.16 -0.41
C ALA A 87 -1.06 7.61 -0.40
N LYS A 88 -1.92 8.06 -1.31
CA LYS A 88 -3.27 7.48 -1.49
C LYS A 88 -3.22 5.99 -1.80
N GLN A 89 -2.25 5.56 -2.60
CA GLN A 89 -2.07 4.14 -2.92
C GLN A 89 -1.73 3.33 -1.66
N VAL A 90 -0.87 3.87 -0.81
CA VAL A 90 -0.50 3.23 0.45
C VAL A 90 -1.70 3.13 1.39
N PHE A 91 -2.42 4.23 1.61
CA PHE A 91 -3.59 4.22 2.48
C PHE A 91 -4.69 3.32 1.93
N HIS A 92 -4.93 3.35 0.63
CA HIS A 92 -5.90 2.49 -0.05
C HIS A 92 -5.59 1.01 0.14
N ARG A 93 -4.34 0.57 -0.07
CA ARG A 93 -4.00 -0.84 0.08
C ARG A 93 -4.06 -1.33 1.52
N LEU A 94 -3.72 -0.49 2.50
CA LEU A 94 -3.84 -0.84 3.91
C LEU A 94 -5.32 -0.90 4.33
N ALA A 95 -6.02 0.23 4.24
CA ALA A 95 -7.42 0.32 4.65
C ALA A 95 -8.32 -0.64 3.87
N GLY A 96 -8.09 -0.77 2.57
CA GLY A 96 -8.84 -1.69 1.71
C GLY A 96 -8.65 -3.15 2.10
N THR A 97 -7.42 -3.56 2.38
CA THR A 97 -7.14 -4.94 2.82
C THR A 97 -7.75 -5.25 4.18
N TRP A 98 -7.65 -4.33 5.15
CA TRP A 98 -8.27 -4.52 6.45
C TRP A 98 -9.80 -4.59 6.34
N THR A 99 -10.39 -3.76 5.49
CA THR A 99 -11.83 -3.82 5.21
C THR A 99 -12.23 -5.14 4.52
N TYR A 100 -11.44 -5.58 3.54
CA TYR A 100 -11.65 -6.86 2.87
C TYR A 100 -11.59 -8.05 3.85
N TRP A 101 -10.60 -8.08 4.74
CA TRP A 101 -10.52 -9.10 5.77
C TRP A 101 -11.68 -9.02 6.76
N GLY A 102 -12.05 -7.80 7.17
CA GLY A 102 -13.20 -7.57 8.04
C GLY A 102 -14.51 -8.05 7.41
N TRP A 103 -14.72 -7.79 6.12
CA TRP A 103 -15.88 -8.28 5.39
C TRP A 103 -15.93 -9.81 5.36
N LYS A 104 -14.85 -10.45 4.99
CA LYS A 104 -14.74 -11.91 4.98
C LYS A 104 -14.87 -12.54 6.37
N GLY A 105 -14.45 -11.83 7.38
CA GLY A 105 -14.59 -12.25 8.79
C GLY A 105 -15.96 -11.98 9.40
N GLY A 106 -16.89 -11.35 8.65
CA GLY A 106 -18.24 -11.04 9.14
C GLY A 106 -18.30 -9.94 10.19
N TYR A 107 -17.32 -9.01 10.20
CA TYR A 107 -17.28 -7.94 11.20
C TYR A 107 -18.23 -6.76 10.89
N PHE A 108 -18.73 -6.66 9.67
CA PHE A 108 -19.60 -5.57 9.26
C PHE A 108 -21.03 -6.04 9.13
N SER A 109 -21.99 -5.27 9.66
CA SER A 109 -23.42 -5.56 9.57
C SER A 109 -23.99 -5.20 8.20
N SER A 110 -23.36 -4.29 7.48
CA SER A 110 -23.80 -3.83 6.16
C SER A 110 -22.62 -3.43 5.29
N GLU A 111 -22.87 -3.30 3.99
CA GLU A 111 -21.90 -2.71 3.05
C GLU A 111 -21.55 -1.26 3.41
N ASN A 112 -22.53 -0.51 3.91
CA ASN A 112 -22.32 0.85 4.35
C ASN A 112 -21.36 0.94 5.54
N ASP A 113 -21.47 0.03 6.51
CA ASP A 113 -20.54 -0.01 7.66
C ASP A 113 -19.10 -0.28 7.19
N ALA A 114 -18.94 -1.18 6.22
CA ALA A 114 -17.64 -1.45 5.63
C ALA A 114 -17.05 -0.23 4.89
N LYS A 115 -17.88 0.53 4.18
CA LYS A 115 -17.46 1.78 3.51
C LYS A 115 -17.03 2.84 4.53
N ILE A 116 -17.82 3.04 5.57
CA ILE A 116 -17.48 3.97 6.65
C ILE A 116 -16.15 3.57 7.30
N TYR A 117 -15.97 2.30 7.62
CA TYR A 117 -14.72 1.81 8.18
C TYR A 117 -13.52 2.10 7.26
N TYR A 118 -13.65 1.82 5.96
CA TYR A 118 -12.61 2.09 4.97
C TYR A 118 -12.25 3.58 4.92
N GLU A 119 -13.24 4.45 4.89
CA GLU A 119 -13.07 5.91 4.83
C GLU A 119 -12.40 6.44 6.10
N GLU A 120 -12.90 6.06 7.28
CA GLU A 120 -12.34 6.47 8.57
C GLU A 120 -10.89 6.01 8.72
N MET A 121 -10.58 4.73 8.40
CA MET A 121 -9.22 4.23 8.43
C MET A 121 -8.30 4.98 7.47
N SER A 122 -8.76 5.30 6.28
CA SER A 122 -8.00 6.07 5.29
C SER A 122 -7.70 7.48 5.80
N VAL A 123 -8.68 8.14 6.44
CA VAL A 123 -8.51 9.46 7.06
C VAL A 123 -7.55 9.41 8.23
N MET A 124 -7.66 8.42 9.10
CA MET A 124 -6.78 8.25 10.27
C MET A 124 -5.32 8.07 9.85
N LEU A 125 -5.06 7.26 8.82
CA LEU A 125 -3.71 7.06 8.26
C LEU A 125 -3.19 8.36 7.62
N ALA A 126 -4.01 9.02 6.79
CA ALA A 126 -3.62 10.24 6.10
C ALA A 126 -3.35 11.41 7.05
N ARG A 127 -4.08 11.49 8.16
CA ARG A 127 -3.91 12.53 9.19
C ARG A 127 -2.90 12.17 10.29
N GLN A 128 -2.22 11.04 10.16
CA GLN A 128 -1.25 10.54 11.16
C GLN A 128 -1.89 10.36 12.56
N MET A 129 -3.20 10.08 12.61
CA MET A 129 -3.92 9.79 13.85
C MET A 129 -3.69 8.35 14.31
N ALA A 130 -3.38 7.47 13.38
CA ALA A 130 -2.99 6.09 13.61
C ALA A 130 -1.86 5.69 12.66
N ALA A 131 -0.97 4.84 13.14
CA ALA A 131 0.10 4.29 12.32
C ALA A 131 0.34 2.83 12.71
N PRO A 132 0.23 1.88 11.78
CA PRO A 132 0.68 0.52 12.02
C PRO A 132 2.21 0.49 12.12
N ASN A 133 2.76 -0.61 12.63
CA ASN A 133 4.21 -0.79 12.63
C ASN A 133 4.75 -0.98 11.19
N SER A 134 6.06 -0.78 11.02
CA SER A 134 6.70 -0.75 9.70
C SER A 134 6.42 -1.96 8.80
N PRO A 135 6.38 -3.22 9.29
CA PRO A 135 6.07 -4.37 8.44
C PRO A 135 4.70 -4.29 7.76
N GLN A 136 3.72 -3.68 8.39
CA GLN A 136 2.40 -3.45 7.79
C GLN A 136 2.49 -2.45 6.64
N TRP A 137 3.19 -1.34 6.85
CA TRP A 137 3.39 -0.33 5.81
C TRP A 137 4.06 -0.90 4.56
N PHE A 138 5.02 -1.83 4.71
CA PHE A 138 5.74 -2.42 3.58
C PHE A 138 4.92 -3.45 2.82
N ASN A 139 4.09 -4.24 3.51
CA ASN A 139 3.59 -5.49 2.98
C ASN A 139 2.07 -5.58 2.86
N THR A 140 1.33 -4.91 3.77
CA THR A 140 -0.12 -5.05 3.78
C THR A 140 -0.74 -4.49 2.51
N GLY A 141 -1.56 -5.30 1.88
CA GLY A 141 -2.37 -4.92 0.74
C GLY A 141 -1.70 -5.05 -0.62
N LEU A 142 -0.44 -5.42 -0.70
CA LEU A 142 0.25 -5.60 -2.00
C LEU A 142 -0.45 -6.67 -2.86
N HIS A 143 -0.87 -7.77 -2.26
CA HIS A 143 -1.63 -8.80 -2.96
C HIS A 143 -3.05 -8.34 -3.30
N TRP A 144 -3.77 -7.73 -2.34
CA TRP A 144 -5.13 -7.27 -2.55
C TRP A 144 -5.24 -6.16 -3.60
N ALA A 145 -4.36 -5.15 -3.50
CA ALA A 145 -4.43 -3.98 -4.38
C ALA A 145 -3.77 -4.20 -5.75
N TYR A 146 -2.72 -5.00 -5.82
CA TYR A 146 -1.87 -5.11 -7.03
C TYR A 146 -1.69 -6.52 -7.55
N GLY A 147 -2.15 -7.54 -6.84
CA GLY A 147 -1.87 -8.93 -7.18
C GLY A 147 -0.39 -9.31 -7.06
N ILE A 148 0.38 -8.56 -6.27
CA ILE A 148 1.78 -8.88 -6.03
C ILE A 148 1.85 -10.08 -5.10
N ASP A 149 2.45 -11.15 -5.59
CA ASP A 149 2.66 -12.40 -4.88
C ASP A 149 4.16 -12.63 -4.74
N GLY A 150 4.62 -12.82 -3.51
CA GLY A 150 6.05 -12.98 -3.25
C GLY A 150 6.40 -12.77 -1.77
N PRO A 151 7.67 -12.99 -1.42
CA PRO A 151 8.11 -12.80 -0.05
C PRO A 151 7.94 -11.35 0.39
N SER A 152 7.50 -11.18 1.63
CA SER A 152 7.31 -9.85 2.20
C SER A 152 8.66 -9.14 2.40
N GLN A 153 8.67 -7.83 2.24
CA GLN A 153 9.87 -7.01 2.48
C GLN A 153 10.11 -6.82 3.98
N GLY A 154 11.37 -6.71 4.37
CA GLY A 154 11.76 -6.45 5.77
C GLY A 154 11.60 -7.64 6.70
N LEU A 155 11.52 -8.83 6.18
CA LEU A 155 11.05 -10.03 6.87
C LEU A 155 12.04 -10.81 7.69
N SER A 156 13.32 -10.53 7.61
CA SER A 156 14.29 -11.26 8.43
C SER A 156 13.96 -11.17 9.95
N LEU A 157 13.40 -10.04 10.36
CA LEU A 157 12.98 -9.83 11.75
C LEU A 157 11.63 -10.49 12.08
N ILE A 158 10.70 -10.56 11.14
CA ILE A 158 9.39 -11.19 11.37
C ILE A 158 9.51 -12.72 11.38
N HIS A 159 10.31 -13.30 10.53
CA HIS A 159 10.59 -14.74 10.57
C HIS A 159 11.29 -15.21 11.84
N ILE A 160 12.02 -14.33 12.49
CA ILE A 160 12.68 -14.63 13.76
C ILE A 160 11.70 -14.53 14.95
N SER A 161 10.70 -13.67 14.89
CA SER A 161 9.79 -13.42 16.00
C SER A 161 8.49 -14.25 15.98
N GLU A 162 7.98 -14.61 14.81
CA GLU A 162 6.72 -15.36 14.67
C GLU A 162 6.78 -16.81 15.17
N PRO A 163 7.85 -17.60 14.94
CA PRO A 163 7.91 -18.98 15.41
C PRO A 163 7.94 -19.13 16.94
N THR A 164 8.24 -18.06 17.65
CA THR A 164 8.42 -18.10 19.12
C THR A 164 7.20 -17.67 19.90
N ARG A 165 6.13 -17.22 19.26
CA ARG A 165 4.87 -16.95 19.94
C ARG A 165 4.17 -18.27 20.28
N PRO A 166 4.06 -18.65 21.57
CA PRO A 166 3.21 -19.77 21.94
C PRO A 166 1.78 -19.46 21.50
N ARG A 167 1.16 -20.38 20.79
CA ARG A 167 -0.30 -20.33 20.61
C ARG A 167 -0.91 -20.42 22.00
N ILE A 168 -1.46 -19.33 22.47
CA ILE A 168 -2.34 -19.37 23.63
C ILE A 168 -3.60 -20.07 23.14
N ILE A 169 -3.77 -21.30 23.61
CA ILE A 169 -4.98 -22.12 23.42
C ILE A 169 -6.04 -21.58 24.36
#